data_dd37839df64ec0ea3164cbdb4cdeb074
#
_entry.id   dd37839df64ec0ea3164cbdb4cdeb074
#
_cell.length_a   1.000
_cell.length_b   1.000
_cell.length_c   1.000
_cell.angle_alpha   90.00
_cell.angle_beta   90.00
_cell.angle_gamma   90.00
#
_symmetry.space_group_name_H-M   'P 1'
#
loop_
_entity.id
_entity.type
_entity.pdbx_description
1 polymer ?
#
loop_
_entity_poly.entity_id
_entity_poly.type
_entity_poly.pdbx_seq_one_letter_code
_entity_poly.pdbx_strand_id
1 'polypeptide(L)'
;MSKPKKDPSWSNLHNWFIEKSMSRENNARPPNQGDPARNPQPPLEPPPIKFNYQEFLENASRTMIRFKKPEHLIKMIVRTIDEQLKVTHTAVLLYKEHKKSYILIDSKGSEGKKIPIGFIRLPVNNLLIKVFSERQSYLISETGILRYEDIIDGLRSRDVLERQADLYDKLLLLKKQMDMIKANICVPCYFKKDLLGILILGDKINGENFSRDEMGFFVTLANDAAMAIANAQLIENLQGKIDEIKDLYIKEHRIFIHTAIALAAAIDARDPYTHGHTERVTNYCLSIAKELEGVPGVSNYRNFRETLQIAALLHDIGKIGIPDHVLNKHGKLTPEEFEEIKKHAIIGATILNPIKELGDVVKEVRHHQESFDGSGYPDGLKGNDIPLIARIIAVADAFDAMTTSRPYRKRRPTEDAVQELKRCSGTQFDPIIVSAFLLAYEKGNIITNVKSYPENYK
;
A
#
# COMPACT_ATOMS: atom_id res chain seq x y z
N MET A 1 -6.92 19.79 -4.12
CA MET A 1 -5.90 19.74 -5.20
C MET A 1 -4.60 20.34 -4.66
N SER A 2 -3.73 19.51 -4.07
CA SER A 2 -2.41 19.92 -3.60
C SER A 2 -1.39 19.59 -4.68
N LYS A 3 -0.60 20.58 -5.09
CA LYS A 3 0.48 20.44 -6.09
C LYS A 3 1.50 19.39 -5.63
N PRO A 4 2.04 18.54 -6.53
CA PRO A 4 3.09 17.61 -6.18
C PRO A 4 4.34 18.37 -5.78
N LYS A 5 4.95 18.01 -4.64
CA LYS A 5 6.27 18.48 -4.21
C LYS A 5 7.28 18.10 -5.30
N LYS A 6 7.99 19.09 -5.84
CA LYS A 6 9.11 18.89 -6.75
C LYS A 6 10.16 18.03 -6.06
N ASP A 7 10.54 16.92 -6.70
CA ASP A 7 11.73 16.17 -6.34
C ASP A 7 12.96 17.11 -6.33
N PRO A 8 13.88 16.95 -5.38
CA PRO A 8 15.10 17.75 -5.37
C PRO A 8 15.82 17.54 -6.70
N SER A 9 16.02 18.64 -7.43
CA SER A 9 16.63 18.59 -8.77
C SER A 9 18.02 17.96 -8.69
N TRP A 10 18.30 17.05 -9.60
CA TRP A 10 19.56 16.33 -9.76
C TRP A 10 20.80 17.25 -9.78
N SER A 11 20.63 18.51 -10.19
CA SER A 11 21.64 19.56 -10.13
C SER A 11 22.13 19.86 -8.70
N ASN A 12 21.28 19.76 -7.67
CA ASN A 12 21.66 20.06 -6.29
C ASN A 12 22.51 18.93 -5.66
N LEU A 13 22.28 17.68 -6.06
CA LEU A 13 23.10 16.54 -5.62
C LEU A 13 24.48 16.53 -6.31
N HIS A 14 24.50 16.88 -7.59
CA HIS A 14 25.75 17.01 -8.36
C HIS A 14 26.63 18.13 -7.80
N ASN A 15 26.08 19.30 -7.55
CA ASN A 15 26.79 20.44 -6.98
C ASN A 15 27.27 20.17 -5.54
N TRP A 16 26.50 19.44 -4.73
CA TRP A 16 26.92 19.06 -3.39
C TRP A 16 28.13 18.10 -3.39
N PHE A 17 28.20 17.15 -4.36
CA PHE A 17 29.35 16.28 -4.53
C PHE A 17 30.61 17.05 -4.95
N ILE A 18 30.45 18.05 -5.84
CA ILE A 18 31.57 18.89 -6.31
C ILE A 18 32.04 19.85 -5.21
N GLU A 19 31.12 20.53 -4.50
CA GLU A 19 31.48 21.45 -3.42
C GLU A 19 32.21 20.78 -2.26
N LYS A 20 31.81 19.54 -1.88
CA LYS A 20 32.48 18.82 -0.79
C LYS A 20 33.85 18.28 -1.17
N SER A 21 34.14 17.99 -2.44
CA SER A 21 35.48 17.61 -2.92
C SER A 21 36.40 18.82 -3.02
N MET A 22 35.87 20.01 -3.28
CA MET A 22 36.61 21.25 -3.39
C MET A 22 36.85 22.01 -2.06
N SER A 23 36.03 21.77 -1.05
CA SER A 23 36.10 22.52 0.23
C SER A 23 37.20 22.05 1.19
N ARG A 24 38.01 21.03 0.84
CA ARG A 24 39.20 20.60 1.63
C ARG A 24 40.50 21.24 1.23
N GLU A 25 40.56 22.02 0.16
CA GLU A 25 41.82 22.63 -0.32
C GLU A 25 42.13 24.06 0.19
N ASN A 26 41.23 24.69 0.97
CA ASN A 26 41.40 26.11 1.36
C ASN A 26 41.82 26.34 2.83
N ASN A 27 42.70 25.51 3.40
CA ASN A 27 43.33 25.82 4.69
C ASN A 27 44.85 25.83 4.56
N ALA A 28 45.38 26.61 3.62
CA ALA A 28 46.82 26.96 3.58
C ALA A 28 47.03 28.39 4.08
N ARG A 29 47.85 28.55 5.09
CA ARG A 29 48.25 29.85 5.68
C ARG A 29 48.96 30.75 4.63
N PRO A 30 48.82 32.06 4.73
CA PRO A 30 49.51 32.99 3.81
C PRO A 30 51.04 32.92 3.99
N PRO A 31 51.80 33.08 2.91
CA PRO A 31 53.26 33.03 2.96
C PRO A 31 53.88 34.29 3.55
N ASN A 32 54.90 34.08 4.36
CA ASN A 32 55.77 35.13 4.93
C ASN A 32 56.64 35.75 3.83
N GLN A 33 56.76 37.07 3.81
CA GLN A 33 57.62 37.83 2.89
C GLN A 33 59.09 37.72 3.26
N GLY A 34 59.94 37.49 2.25
CA GLY A 34 61.39 37.86 2.28
C GLY A 34 62.36 36.72 1.93
N ASP A 35 62.70 36.57 0.65
CA ASP A 35 64.09 36.58 0.18
C ASP A 35 64.16 36.52 -1.36
N PRO A 36 64.98 37.39 -2.01
CA PRO A 36 65.08 37.39 -3.46
C PRO A 36 66.36 36.58 -3.89
N ALA A 37 66.16 35.51 -4.61
CA ALA A 37 67.07 34.86 -5.55
C ALA A 37 66.95 33.32 -5.50
N ARG A 38 65.94 32.76 -6.17
CA ARG A 38 66.08 31.42 -6.74
C ARG A 38 65.26 31.36 -8.03
N ASN A 39 65.91 30.91 -9.08
CA ASN A 39 65.35 30.58 -10.38
C ASN A 39 64.04 29.79 -10.21
N PRO A 40 62.91 30.17 -10.86
CA PRO A 40 61.66 29.42 -10.73
C PRO A 40 61.82 28.06 -11.41
N GLN A 41 61.84 27.01 -10.62
CA GLN A 41 61.54 25.68 -11.13
C GLN A 41 60.07 25.66 -11.62
N PRO A 42 59.74 25.00 -12.76
CA PRO A 42 58.38 24.88 -13.20
C PRO A 42 57.54 24.25 -12.07
N PRO A 43 56.31 24.67 -11.88
CA PRO A 43 55.44 24.13 -10.85
C PRO A 43 55.33 22.61 -11.04
N LEU A 44 55.68 21.85 -10.00
CA LEU A 44 55.47 20.42 -9.95
C LEU A 44 53.97 20.21 -10.19
N GLU A 45 53.64 19.47 -11.24
CA GLU A 45 52.28 19.04 -11.45
C GLU A 45 51.77 18.35 -10.17
N PRO A 46 50.56 18.70 -9.66
CA PRO A 46 50.03 18.05 -8.49
C PRO A 46 49.97 16.55 -8.76
N PRO A 47 50.32 15.69 -7.79
CA PRO A 47 50.26 14.27 -7.97
C PRO A 47 48.84 13.88 -8.42
N PRO A 48 48.69 12.92 -9.34
CA PRO A 48 47.39 12.51 -9.83
C PRO A 48 46.50 12.13 -8.63
N ILE A 49 45.35 12.77 -8.53
CA ILE A 49 44.39 12.50 -7.47
C ILE A 49 44.04 11.02 -7.57
N LYS A 50 44.53 10.19 -6.66
CA LYS A 50 44.14 8.78 -6.57
C LYS A 50 42.70 8.72 -6.19
N PHE A 51 41.86 8.12 -7.05
CA PHE A 51 40.44 7.91 -6.80
C PHE A 51 40.26 7.09 -5.50
N ASN A 52 39.49 7.61 -4.56
CA ASN A 52 39.25 6.94 -3.29
C ASN A 52 38.04 6.01 -3.42
N TYR A 53 38.28 4.76 -3.82
CA TYR A 53 37.23 3.73 -4.01
C TYR A 53 36.41 3.46 -2.75
N GLN A 54 37.00 3.55 -1.56
CA GLN A 54 36.31 3.29 -0.30
C GLN A 54 35.31 4.40 0.04
N GLU A 55 35.75 5.65 -0.05
CA GLU A 55 34.85 6.80 0.19
C GLU A 55 33.69 6.83 -0.83
N PHE A 56 33.97 6.44 -2.07
CA PHE A 56 32.96 6.31 -3.10
C PHE A 56 31.91 5.25 -2.75
N LEU A 57 32.34 4.03 -2.35
CA LEU A 57 31.43 2.94 -1.97
C LEU A 57 30.54 3.35 -0.78
N GLU A 58 31.10 3.95 0.27
CA GLU A 58 30.32 4.42 1.41
C GLU A 58 29.25 5.44 1.02
N ASN A 59 29.59 6.39 0.17
CA ASN A 59 28.64 7.40 -0.31
C ASN A 59 27.59 6.80 -1.25
N ALA A 60 28.00 5.90 -2.15
CA ALA A 60 27.11 5.18 -3.04
C ALA A 60 26.10 4.33 -2.24
N SER A 61 26.56 3.51 -1.30
CA SER A 61 25.72 2.65 -0.47
C SER A 61 24.69 3.46 0.35
N ARG A 62 25.11 4.58 0.98
CA ARG A 62 24.18 5.49 1.70
C ARG A 62 23.11 6.09 0.79
N THR A 63 23.49 6.39 -0.44
CA THR A 63 22.57 7.00 -1.43
C THR A 63 21.62 5.97 -2.01
N MET A 64 22.08 4.73 -2.24
CA MET A 64 21.31 3.62 -2.77
C MET A 64 20.05 3.29 -1.92
N ILE A 65 20.16 3.39 -0.59
CA ILE A 65 19.05 3.13 0.34
C ILE A 65 17.86 4.09 0.16
N ARG A 66 18.10 5.27 -0.42
CA ARG A 66 17.06 6.31 -0.61
C ARG A 66 16.18 6.10 -1.85
N PHE A 67 16.62 5.28 -2.78
CA PHE A 67 15.89 5.05 -4.02
C PHE A 67 14.80 3.99 -3.85
N LYS A 68 13.55 4.37 -4.14
CA LYS A 68 12.40 3.47 -4.11
C LYS A 68 12.20 2.69 -5.40
N LYS A 69 12.81 3.12 -6.51
CA LYS A 69 12.68 2.49 -7.84
C LYS A 69 14.03 2.01 -8.34
N PRO A 70 14.15 0.73 -8.73
CA PRO A 70 15.41 0.14 -9.21
C PRO A 70 16.02 0.89 -10.40
N GLU A 71 15.18 1.41 -11.30
CA GLU A 71 15.64 2.09 -12.50
C GLU A 71 16.41 3.39 -12.18
N HIS A 72 15.98 4.13 -11.16
CA HIS A 72 16.66 5.36 -10.75
C HIS A 72 18.03 5.07 -10.14
N LEU A 73 18.11 3.99 -9.34
CA LEU A 73 19.36 3.52 -8.78
C LEU A 73 20.35 3.13 -9.87
N ILE A 74 19.92 2.34 -10.86
CA ILE A 74 20.77 1.92 -11.99
C ILE A 74 21.28 3.12 -12.77
N LYS A 75 20.42 4.09 -13.06
CA LYS A 75 20.84 5.33 -13.74
C LYS A 75 21.90 6.09 -12.97
N MET A 76 21.76 6.17 -11.66
CA MET A 76 22.78 6.79 -10.81
C MET A 76 24.12 6.04 -10.91
N ILE A 77 24.12 4.71 -10.78
CA ILE A 77 25.32 3.88 -10.85
C ILE A 77 26.02 4.05 -12.20
N VAL A 78 25.28 3.89 -13.30
CA VAL A 78 25.82 4.03 -14.68
C VAL A 78 26.44 5.41 -14.88
N ARG A 79 25.75 6.46 -14.44
CA ARG A 79 26.26 7.83 -14.56
C ARG A 79 27.51 8.06 -13.75
N THR A 80 27.53 7.61 -12.51
CA THR A 80 28.66 7.85 -11.61
C THR A 80 29.91 7.09 -12.06
N ILE A 81 29.77 5.84 -12.54
CA ILE A 81 30.88 5.08 -13.11
C ILE A 81 31.46 5.79 -14.33
N ASP A 82 30.60 6.23 -15.25
CA ASP A 82 31.02 6.95 -16.46
C ASP A 82 31.78 8.25 -16.14
N GLU A 83 31.28 9.04 -15.20
CA GLU A 83 31.88 10.33 -14.83
C GLU A 83 33.21 10.20 -14.06
N GLN A 84 33.33 9.18 -13.20
CA GLN A 84 34.48 9.03 -12.30
C GLN A 84 35.56 8.14 -12.87
N LEU A 85 35.24 7.09 -13.59
CA LEU A 85 36.20 6.07 -14.04
C LEU A 85 36.59 6.21 -15.50
N LYS A 86 35.98 7.15 -16.23
CA LYS A 86 36.31 7.48 -17.63
C LYS A 86 36.48 6.22 -18.51
N VAL A 87 35.44 5.40 -18.51
CA VAL A 87 35.36 4.21 -19.38
C VAL A 87 34.62 4.56 -20.69
N THR A 88 34.96 3.82 -21.77
CA THR A 88 34.33 4.05 -23.07
C THR A 88 32.85 3.74 -23.09
N HIS A 89 32.41 2.84 -22.18
CA HIS A 89 31.04 2.40 -22.12
C HIS A 89 30.70 1.83 -20.74
N THR A 90 29.51 2.18 -20.20
CA THR A 90 28.93 1.59 -19.00
C THR A 90 27.47 1.24 -19.27
N ALA A 91 27.05 0.04 -18.89
CA ALA A 91 25.66 -0.39 -19.04
C ALA A 91 25.24 -1.38 -17.95
N VAL A 92 23.95 -1.53 -17.72
CA VAL A 92 23.40 -2.51 -16.78
C VAL A 92 22.30 -3.32 -17.43
N LEU A 93 22.47 -4.63 -17.43
CA LEU A 93 21.41 -5.60 -17.69
C LEU A 93 20.74 -5.97 -16.38
N LEU A 94 19.40 -5.94 -16.32
CA LEU A 94 18.62 -6.35 -15.15
C LEU A 94 17.63 -7.44 -15.53
N TYR A 95 17.50 -8.44 -14.68
CA TYR A 95 16.49 -9.48 -14.82
C TYR A 95 15.08 -8.90 -14.63
N LYS A 96 14.19 -9.20 -15.57
CA LYS A 96 12.76 -8.87 -15.48
C LYS A 96 11.96 -10.17 -15.52
N GLU A 97 11.35 -10.51 -14.39
CA GLU A 97 10.63 -11.78 -14.18
C GLU A 97 9.52 -12.00 -15.19
N HIS A 98 8.67 -10.98 -15.43
CA HIS A 98 7.56 -11.04 -16.39
C HIS A 98 8.01 -11.28 -17.84
N LYS A 99 9.28 -11.03 -18.19
CA LYS A 99 9.87 -11.29 -19.50
C LYS A 99 10.84 -12.48 -19.53
N LYS A 100 11.13 -13.06 -18.36
CA LYS A 100 12.12 -14.15 -18.19
C LYS A 100 13.43 -13.88 -18.94
N SER A 101 13.93 -12.64 -18.84
CA SER A 101 15.07 -12.16 -19.62
C SER A 101 15.80 -11.04 -18.90
N TYR A 102 17.08 -10.91 -19.18
CA TYR A 102 17.90 -9.78 -18.79
C TYR A 102 17.80 -8.70 -19.85
N ILE A 103 17.42 -7.50 -19.45
CA ILE A 103 17.13 -6.38 -20.35
C ILE A 103 18.06 -5.23 -20.01
N LEU A 104 18.57 -4.55 -21.03
CA LEU A 104 19.35 -3.33 -20.86
C LEU A 104 18.45 -2.22 -20.30
N ILE A 105 18.76 -1.80 -19.07
CA ILE A 105 17.99 -0.78 -18.36
C ILE A 105 18.56 0.61 -18.56
N ASP A 106 19.88 0.73 -18.56
CA ASP A 106 20.55 1.98 -18.87
C ASP A 106 21.93 1.73 -19.47
N SER A 107 22.41 2.70 -20.24
CA SER A 107 23.69 2.65 -20.90
C SER A 107 24.22 4.07 -21.10
N LYS A 108 25.50 4.27 -20.85
CA LYS A 108 26.20 5.52 -21.11
C LYS A 108 27.57 5.22 -21.73
N GLY A 109 28.00 6.03 -22.65
CA GLY A 109 29.30 5.87 -23.27
C GLY A 109 29.92 7.23 -23.60
N SER A 110 31.22 7.28 -23.61
CA SER A 110 31.99 8.43 -24.09
C SER A 110 31.65 8.70 -25.56
N GLU A 111 31.74 9.93 -25.99
CA GLU A 111 31.44 10.37 -27.35
C GLU A 111 30.02 10.12 -27.84
N GLY A 112 29.04 10.03 -26.91
CA GLY A 112 27.60 9.88 -27.28
C GLY A 112 27.21 8.49 -27.79
N LYS A 113 28.06 7.50 -27.74
CA LYS A 113 27.76 6.11 -28.13
C LYS A 113 26.92 5.42 -27.06
N LYS A 114 25.61 5.59 -27.13
CA LYS A 114 24.66 4.97 -26.20
C LYS A 114 23.93 3.80 -26.88
N ILE A 115 23.85 2.65 -26.21
CA ILE A 115 22.97 1.56 -26.64
C ILE A 115 21.55 1.90 -26.16
N PRO A 116 20.54 1.88 -27.02
CA PRO A 116 19.17 2.21 -26.63
C PRO A 116 18.64 1.26 -25.56
N ILE A 117 17.93 1.82 -24.57
CA ILE A 117 17.28 1.06 -23.50
C ILE A 117 16.33 0.01 -24.10
N GLY A 118 16.42 -1.23 -23.60
CA GLY A 118 15.59 -2.34 -24.07
C GLY A 118 16.01 -2.95 -25.42
N PHE A 119 17.00 -2.38 -26.11
CA PHE A 119 17.51 -2.91 -27.39
C PHE A 119 18.17 -4.28 -27.22
N ILE A 120 18.90 -4.46 -26.10
CA ILE A 120 19.52 -5.75 -25.75
C ILE A 120 18.59 -6.49 -24.79
N ARG A 121 18.24 -7.71 -25.20
CA ARG A 121 17.46 -8.66 -24.40
C ARG A 121 18.14 -10.02 -24.47
N LEU A 122 18.61 -10.51 -23.33
CA LEU A 122 19.25 -11.81 -23.19
C LEU A 122 18.33 -12.75 -22.41
N PRO A 123 17.85 -13.84 -23.01
CA PRO A 123 17.06 -14.83 -22.28
C PRO A 123 17.92 -15.57 -21.25
N VAL A 124 17.32 -16.19 -20.25
CA VAL A 124 18.04 -16.90 -19.17
C VAL A 124 18.94 -18.05 -19.68
N ASN A 125 18.63 -18.63 -20.82
CA ASN A 125 19.45 -19.66 -21.46
C ASN A 125 20.58 -19.12 -22.34
N ASN A 126 20.76 -17.80 -22.44
CA ASN A 126 21.89 -17.19 -23.13
C ASN A 126 23.21 -17.57 -22.46
N LEU A 127 24.28 -17.79 -23.25
CA LEU A 127 25.56 -18.25 -22.73
C LEU A 127 26.19 -17.29 -21.72
N LEU A 128 26.18 -15.98 -22.00
CA LEU A 128 26.69 -14.96 -21.09
C LEU A 128 25.97 -15.01 -19.73
N ILE A 129 24.66 -15.25 -19.73
CA ILE A 129 23.88 -15.38 -18.50
C ILE A 129 24.24 -16.68 -17.78
N LYS A 130 24.34 -17.80 -18.52
CA LYS A 130 24.70 -19.10 -17.94
C LYS A 130 26.07 -19.13 -17.28
N VAL A 131 27.05 -18.45 -17.85
CA VAL A 131 28.39 -18.34 -17.23
C VAL A 131 28.31 -17.86 -15.78
N PHE A 132 27.47 -16.88 -15.52
CA PHE A 132 27.27 -16.35 -14.16
C PHE A 132 26.25 -17.16 -13.34
N SER A 133 25.12 -17.53 -13.91
CA SER A 133 24.08 -18.24 -13.16
C SER A 133 24.51 -19.66 -12.74
N GLU A 134 25.30 -20.33 -13.56
CA GLU A 134 25.87 -21.66 -13.30
C GLU A 134 27.26 -21.57 -12.65
N ARG A 135 27.81 -20.38 -12.45
CA ARG A 135 29.13 -20.09 -11.86
C ARG A 135 30.23 -20.92 -12.51
N GLN A 136 30.30 -20.90 -13.84
CA GLN A 136 31.30 -21.65 -14.61
C GLN A 136 32.70 -21.09 -14.36
N SER A 137 33.34 -21.58 -13.32
CA SER A 137 34.62 -21.05 -12.75
C SER A 137 35.78 -21.01 -13.73
N TYR A 138 35.77 -21.84 -14.78
CA TYR A 138 36.80 -21.87 -15.82
C TYR A 138 36.70 -20.71 -16.82
N LEU A 139 35.60 -19.95 -16.85
CA LEU A 139 35.38 -18.81 -17.73
C LEU A 139 35.45 -17.45 -17.00
N ILE A 140 35.39 -17.48 -15.69
CA ILE A 140 35.41 -16.27 -14.85
C ILE A 140 36.69 -16.19 -14.04
N SER A 141 37.21 -14.98 -13.84
CA SER A 141 38.39 -14.73 -13.01
C SER A 141 38.14 -15.11 -11.53
N GLU A 142 39.22 -15.19 -10.74
CA GLU A 142 39.10 -15.40 -9.28
C GLU A 142 38.21 -14.38 -8.59
N THR A 143 38.05 -13.18 -9.15
CA THR A 143 37.15 -12.12 -8.64
C THR A 143 35.71 -12.31 -9.05
N GLY A 144 35.38 -13.34 -9.87
CA GLY A 144 34.01 -13.58 -10.35
C GLY A 144 33.61 -12.75 -11.58
N ILE A 145 34.55 -12.02 -12.17
CA ILE A 145 34.33 -11.15 -13.35
C ILE A 145 34.68 -11.92 -14.61
N LEU A 146 33.88 -11.74 -15.69
CA LEU A 146 34.22 -12.18 -17.03
C LEU A 146 34.96 -11.07 -17.74
N ARG A 147 36.20 -11.34 -18.18
CA ARG A 147 37.08 -10.40 -18.88
C ARG A 147 37.21 -10.78 -20.34
N TYR A 148 37.17 -9.78 -21.22
CA TYR A 148 37.33 -9.96 -22.65
C TYR A 148 38.74 -10.51 -22.98
N GLU A 149 39.75 -10.04 -22.27
CA GLU A 149 41.13 -10.49 -22.38
C GLU A 149 41.28 -12.00 -22.14
N ASP A 150 40.66 -12.53 -21.07
CA ASP A 150 40.70 -13.95 -20.72
C ASP A 150 40.05 -14.82 -21.85
N ILE A 151 39.01 -14.29 -22.48
CA ILE A 151 38.40 -14.96 -23.63
C ILE A 151 39.32 -15.00 -24.83
N ILE A 152 40.01 -13.87 -25.12
CA ILE A 152 40.97 -13.80 -26.23
C ILE A 152 42.18 -14.73 -25.99
N ASP A 153 42.69 -14.76 -24.77
CA ASP A 153 43.82 -15.64 -24.40
C ASP A 153 43.41 -17.13 -24.50
N GLY A 154 42.16 -17.46 -24.04
CA GLY A 154 41.61 -18.78 -24.21
C GLY A 154 41.49 -19.20 -25.69
N LEU A 155 41.06 -18.30 -26.58
CA LEU A 155 40.95 -18.55 -28.02
C LEU A 155 42.33 -18.72 -28.71
N ARG A 156 43.39 -18.17 -28.14
CA ARG A 156 44.79 -18.31 -28.63
C ARG A 156 45.50 -19.53 -28.08
N SER A 157 44.98 -20.15 -27.04
CA SER A 157 45.58 -21.30 -26.38
C SER A 157 45.61 -22.51 -27.32
N ARG A 158 46.78 -23.10 -27.54
CA ARG A 158 46.95 -24.31 -28.38
C ARG A 158 46.16 -25.50 -27.85
N ASP A 159 46.07 -25.64 -26.53
CA ASP A 159 45.32 -26.74 -25.91
C ASP A 159 43.81 -26.63 -26.19
N VAL A 160 43.28 -25.40 -26.15
CA VAL A 160 41.86 -25.12 -26.51
C VAL A 160 41.62 -25.37 -27.99
N LEU A 161 42.51 -24.89 -28.85
CA LEU A 161 42.39 -25.06 -30.31
C LEU A 161 42.44 -26.53 -30.74
N GLU A 162 43.33 -27.32 -30.15
CA GLU A 162 43.62 -28.68 -30.59
C GLU A 162 42.81 -29.78 -29.87
N ARG A 163 42.34 -29.50 -28.62
CA ARG A 163 41.77 -30.55 -27.76
C ARG A 163 40.42 -30.25 -27.17
N GLN A 164 39.94 -29.01 -27.25
CA GLN A 164 38.69 -28.57 -26.56
C GLN A 164 37.74 -27.78 -27.48
N ALA A 165 37.29 -28.41 -28.59
CA ALA A 165 36.47 -27.77 -29.60
C ALA A 165 35.18 -27.12 -28.99
N ASP A 166 34.52 -27.79 -28.03
CA ASP A 166 33.33 -27.25 -27.36
C ASP A 166 33.63 -25.98 -26.55
N LEU A 167 34.79 -25.92 -25.90
CA LEU A 167 35.24 -24.73 -25.18
C LEU A 167 35.58 -23.59 -26.17
N TYR A 168 36.22 -23.91 -27.27
CA TYR A 168 36.53 -22.95 -28.31
C TYR A 168 35.28 -22.29 -28.88
N ASP A 169 34.24 -23.06 -29.21
CA ASP A 169 32.99 -22.56 -29.70
C ASP A 169 32.25 -21.69 -28.68
N LYS A 170 32.28 -22.06 -27.39
CA LYS A 170 31.77 -21.25 -26.29
C LYS A 170 32.47 -19.91 -26.15
N LEU A 171 33.81 -19.92 -26.19
CA LEU A 171 34.64 -18.70 -26.11
C LEU A 171 34.36 -17.78 -27.31
N LEU A 172 34.25 -18.34 -28.51
CA LEU A 172 33.90 -17.57 -29.72
C LEU A 172 32.52 -16.93 -29.64
N LEU A 173 31.55 -17.64 -29.08
CA LEU A 173 30.19 -17.11 -28.89
C LEU A 173 30.19 -16.02 -27.81
N LEU A 174 30.91 -16.22 -26.69
CA LEU A 174 31.04 -15.20 -25.64
C LEU A 174 31.74 -13.95 -26.19
N LYS A 175 32.79 -14.11 -26.97
CA LYS A 175 33.44 -12.98 -27.64
C LYS A 175 32.46 -12.17 -28.46
N LYS A 176 31.68 -12.83 -29.35
CA LYS A 176 30.62 -12.16 -30.14
C LYS A 176 29.61 -11.43 -29.30
N GLN A 177 29.18 -12.03 -28.17
CA GLN A 177 28.22 -11.39 -27.26
C GLN A 177 28.82 -10.17 -26.57
N MET A 178 30.08 -10.23 -26.10
CA MET A 178 30.77 -9.10 -25.48
C MET A 178 31.04 -7.97 -26.50
N ASP A 179 31.39 -8.30 -27.73
CA ASP A 179 31.53 -7.32 -28.82
C ASP A 179 30.22 -6.57 -29.10
N MET A 180 29.08 -7.31 -29.11
CA MET A 180 27.76 -6.73 -29.35
C MET A 180 27.37 -5.73 -28.26
N ILE A 181 27.71 -6.03 -27.00
CA ILE A 181 27.39 -5.15 -25.85
C ILE A 181 28.54 -4.20 -25.50
N LYS A 182 29.62 -4.19 -26.30
CA LYS A 182 30.85 -3.38 -26.11
C LYS A 182 31.46 -3.54 -24.72
N ALA A 183 31.54 -4.77 -24.25
CA ALA A 183 32.06 -5.10 -22.93
C ALA A 183 33.56 -5.45 -23.00
N ASN A 184 34.36 -4.80 -22.16
CA ASN A 184 35.69 -5.28 -21.79
C ASN A 184 35.59 -6.19 -20.57
N ILE A 185 34.74 -5.80 -19.58
CA ILE A 185 34.46 -6.63 -18.43
C ILE A 185 32.95 -6.70 -18.16
N CYS A 186 32.49 -7.86 -17.68
CA CYS A 186 31.12 -8.09 -17.20
C CYS A 186 31.18 -8.50 -15.73
N VAL A 187 30.54 -7.74 -14.87
CA VAL A 187 30.51 -7.93 -13.41
C VAL A 187 29.12 -8.39 -13.00
N PRO A 188 28.98 -9.59 -12.42
CA PRO A 188 27.67 -10.08 -11.99
C PRO A 188 27.16 -9.33 -10.75
N CYS A 189 25.88 -9.04 -10.73
CA CYS A 189 25.18 -8.44 -9.59
C CYS A 189 24.36 -9.54 -8.90
N TYR A 190 24.91 -10.14 -7.84
CA TYR A 190 24.23 -11.20 -7.11
C TYR A 190 23.51 -10.67 -5.87
N PHE A 191 22.29 -11.19 -5.67
CA PHE A 191 21.61 -11.10 -4.38
C PHE A 191 21.38 -12.51 -3.85
N LYS A 192 22.05 -12.86 -2.73
CA LYS A 192 22.13 -14.24 -2.22
C LYS A 192 22.75 -15.18 -3.26
N LYS A 193 21.94 -16.03 -3.87
CA LYS A 193 22.39 -16.98 -4.92
C LYS A 193 21.89 -16.59 -6.32
N ASP A 194 21.01 -15.60 -6.42
CA ASP A 194 20.33 -15.23 -7.66
C ASP A 194 21.10 -14.12 -8.38
N LEU A 195 21.30 -14.30 -9.68
CA LEU A 195 21.85 -13.28 -10.55
C LEU A 195 20.75 -12.27 -10.88
N LEU A 196 20.79 -11.08 -10.28
CA LEU A 196 19.81 -10.02 -10.54
C LEU A 196 20.14 -9.21 -11.78
N GLY A 197 21.42 -9.07 -12.11
CA GLY A 197 21.86 -8.25 -13.22
C GLY A 197 23.32 -8.45 -13.56
N ILE A 198 23.79 -7.71 -14.58
CA ILE A 198 25.17 -7.67 -15.00
C ILE A 198 25.54 -6.22 -15.24
N LEU A 199 26.56 -5.72 -14.55
CA LEU A 199 27.22 -4.46 -14.85
C LEU A 199 28.24 -4.70 -15.96
N ILE A 200 28.17 -3.89 -17.02
CA ILE A 200 29.01 -3.98 -18.21
C ILE A 200 29.88 -2.73 -18.28
N LEU A 201 31.19 -2.93 -18.45
CA LEU A 201 32.13 -1.83 -18.62
C LEU A 201 32.95 -2.07 -19.90
N GLY A 202 33.09 -1.02 -20.69
CA GLY A 202 34.01 -0.97 -21.83
C GLY A 202 35.47 -0.71 -21.42
N ASP A 203 36.32 -0.42 -22.40
CA ASP A 203 37.72 -0.09 -22.15
C ASP A 203 37.86 1.21 -21.36
N LYS A 204 38.96 1.35 -20.64
CA LYS A 204 39.37 2.65 -20.11
C LYS A 204 39.76 3.61 -21.22
N ILE A 205 39.41 4.88 -21.11
CA ILE A 205 39.73 5.90 -22.12
C ILE A 205 41.25 6.10 -22.27
N ASN A 206 42.02 5.88 -21.18
CA ASN A 206 43.49 5.95 -21.21
C ASN A 206 44.19 4.72 -21.81
N GLY A 207 43.43 3.70 -22.19
CA GLY A 207 43.93 2.46 -22.80
C GLY A 207 44.56 1.48 -21.82
N GLU A 208 44.54 1.77 -20.50
CA GLU A 208 45.08 0.86 -19.48
C GLU A 208 44.11 -0.28 -19.16
N ASN A 209 44.65 -1.43 -18.75
CA ASN A 209 43.86 -2.53 -18.22
C ASN A 209 43.30 -2.19 -16.84
N PHE A 210 42.19 -2.81 -16.46
CA PHE A 210 41.63 -2.69 -15.10
C PHE A 210 42.57 -3.39 -14.10
N SER A 211 42.90 -2.69 -13.02
CA SER A 211 43.71 -3.22 -11.91
C SER A 211 42.88 -4.21 -11.07
N ARG A 212 43.56 -5.01 -10.24
CA ARG A 212 42.90 -5.95 -9.31
C ARG A 212 42.03 -5.21 -8.29
N ASP A 213 42.48 -4.04 -7.82
CA ASP A 213 41.73 -3.20 -6.86
C ASP A 213 40.44 -2.63 -7.49
N GLU A 214 40.50 -2.18 -8.75
CA GLU A 214 39.33 -1.73 -9.50
C GLU A 214 38.33 -2.84 -9.74
N MET A 215 38.78 -4.03 -10.06
CA MET A 215 37.91 -5.19 -10.21
C MET A 215 37.22 -5.55 -8.89
N GLY A 216 37.93 -5.54 -7.77
CA GLY A 216 37.37 -5.72 -6.43
C GLY A 216 36.31 -4.65 -6.09
N PHE A 217 36.62 -3.39 -6.43
CA PHE A 217 35.66 -2.29 -6.30
C PHE A 217 34.36 -2.53 -7.10
N PHE A 218 34.45 -2.94 -8.36
CA PHE A 218 33.26 -3.20 -9.18
C PHE A 218 32.41 -4.35 -8.65
N VAL A 219 33.03 -5.41 -8.13
CA VAL A 219 32.31 -6.52 -7.51
C VAL A 219 31.54 -6.05 -6.27
N THR A 220 32.16 -5.25 -5.42
CA THR A 220 31.53 -4.70 -4.23
C THR A 220 30.36 -3.78 -4.61
N LEU A 221 30.60 -2.85 -5.55
CA LEU A 221 29.58 -1.94 -6.05
C LEU A 221 28.38 -2.70 -6.68
N ALA A 222 28.66 -3.74 -7.47
CA ALA A 222 27.64 -4.56 -8.11
C ALA A 222 26.79 -5.32 -7.08
N ASN A 223 27.41 -5.84 -6.02
CA ASN A 223 26.69 -6.54 -4.94
C ASN A 223 25.84 -5.57 -4.10
N ASP A 224 26.38 -4.39 -3.75
CA ASP A 224 25.64 -3.35 -3.04
C ASP A 224 24.46 -2.87 -3.89
N ALA A 225 24.65 -2.67 -5.17
CA ALA A 225 23.62 -2.34 -6.13
C ALA A 225 22.54 -3.44 -6.21
N ALA A 226 22.96 -4.71 -6.27
CA ALA A 226 22.03 -5.84 -6.30
C ALA A 226 21.15 -5.88 -5.05
N MET A 227 21.76 -5.66 -3.87
CA MET A 227 21.02 -5.60 -2.60
C MET A 227 19.99 -4.45 -2.60
N ALA A 228 20.39 -3.26 -3.02
CA ALA A 228 19.51 -2.10 -3.08
C ALA A 228 18.38 -2.29 -4.12
N ILE A 229 18.68 -2.89 -5.27
CA ILE A 229 17.68 -3.23 -6.29
C ILE A 229 16.66 -4.26 -5.75
N ALA A 230 17.12 -5.32 -5.09
CA ALA A 230 16.28 -6.34 -4.50
C ALA A 230 15.35 -5.74 -3.43
N ASN A 231 15.88 -4.87 -2.57
CA ASN A 231 15.10 -4.18 -1.56
C ASN A 231 14.04 -3.25 -2.18
N ALA A 232 14.40 -2.49 -3.20
CA ALA A 232 13.47 -1.60 -3.90
C ALA A 232 12.34 -2.40 -4.58
N GLN A 233 12.65 -3.53 -5.22
CA GLN A 233 11.65 -4.43 -5.81
C GLN A 233 10.72 -5.04 -4.75
N LEU A 234 11.28 -5.45 -3.60
CA LEU A 234 10.49 -5.97 -2.49
C LEU A 234 9.51 -4.93 -1.95
N ILE A 235 9.97 -3.69 -1.75
CA ILE A 235 9.12 -2.58 -1.27
C ILE A 235 7.99 -2.30 -2.28
N GLU A 236 8.30 -2.26 -3.58
CA GLU A 236 7.30 -2.04 -4.64
C GLU A 236 6.24 -3.16 -4.65
N ASN A 237 6.66 -4.42 -4.55
CA ASN A 237 5.77 -5.58 -4.49
C ASN A 237 4.90 -5.56 -3.22
N LEU A 238 5.48 -5.22 -2.05
CA LEU A 238 4.74 -5.09 -0.80
C LEU A 238 3.69 -3.98 -0.89
N GLN A 239 4.04 -2.83 -1.46
CA GLN A 239 3.09 -1.74 -1.66
C GLN A 239 1.93 -2.17 -2.56
N GLY A 240 2.21 -2.86 -3.68
CA GLY A 240 1.18 -3.40 -4.56
C GLY A 240 0.24 -4.39 -3.84
N LYS A 241 0.80 -5.27 -2.97
CA LYS A 241 0.00 -6.20 -2.17
C LYS A 241 -0.85 -5.49 -1.11
N ILE A 242 -0.34 -4.44 -0.49
CA ILE A 242 -1.10 -3.61 0.46
C ILE A 242 -2.29 -2.97 -0.24
N ASP A 243 -2.10 -2.42 -1.43
CA ASP A 243 -3.17 -1.77 -2.18
C ASP A 243 -4.22 -2.82 -2.65
N GLU A 244 -3.81 -3.99 -3.12
CA GLU A 244 -4.70 -5.12 -3.44
C GLU A 244 -5.54 -5.56 -2.23
N ILE A 245 -4.92 -5.70 -1.04
CA ILE A 245 -5.62 -6.06 0.21
C ILE A 245 -6.64 -4.97 0.60
N LYS A 246 -6.30 -3.70 0.48
CA LYS A 246 -7.23 -2.60 0.75
C LYS A 246 -8.46 -2.64 -0.17
N ASP A 247 -8.25 -2.88 -1.46
CA ASP A 247 -9.34 -2.97 -2.43
C ASP A 247 -10.25 -4.17 -2.16
N LEU A 248 -9.65 -5.32 -1.79
CA LEU A 248 -10.41 -6.51 -1.39
C LEU A 248 -11.22 -6.26 -0.12
N TYR A 249 -10.64 -5.61 0.89
CA TYR A 249 -11.34 -5.25 2.13
C TYR A 249 -12.54 -4.34 1.86
N ILE A 250 -12.38 -3.30 1.04
CA ILE A 250 -13.47 -2.39 0.65
C ILE A 250 -14.58 -3.16 -0.07
N LYS A 251 -14.21 -4.07 -0.97
CA LYS A 251 -15.17 -4.90 -1.70
C LYS A 251 -15.93 -5.85 -0.78
N GLU A 252 -15.24 -6.53 0.11
CA GLU A 252 -15.82 -7.45 1.09
C GLU A 252 -16.80 -6.71 2.00
N HIS A 253 -16.39 -5.57 2.57
CA HIS A 253 -17.23 -4.75 3.41
C HIS A 253 -18.51 -4.29 2.67
N ARG A 254 -18.39 -3.87 1.42
CA ARG A 254 -19.54 -3.47 0.59
C ARG A 254 -20.50 -4.64 0.38
N ILE A 255 -20.00 -5.83 0.06
CA ILE A 255 -20.82 -7.04 -0.12
C ILE A 255 -21.56 -7.35 1.18
N PHE A 256 -20.90 -7.26 2.33
CA PHE A 256 -21.51 -7.50 3.63
C PHE A 256 -22.68 -6.54 3.91
N ILE A 257 -22.48 -5.23 3.73
CA ILE A 257 -23.55 -4.23 3.91
C ILE A 257 -24.69 -4.45 2.93
N HIS A 258 -24.42 -4.71 1.65
CA HIS A 258 -25.48 -4.98 0.67
C HIS A 258 -26.27 -6.26 1.00
N THR A 259 -25.61 -7.28 1.56
CA THR A 259 -26.28 -8.50 2.01
C THR A 259 -27.20 -8.19 3.21
N ALA A 260 -26.74 -7.41 4.18
CA ALA A 260 -27.56 -6.97 5.31
C ALA A 260 -28.79 -6.18 4.84
N ILE A 261 -28.60 -5.24 3.90
CA ILE A 261 -29.71 -4.48 3.29
C ILE A 261 -30.69 -5.41 2.57
N ALA A 262 -30.21 -6.38 1.80
CA ALA A 262 -31.06 -7.32 1.09
C ALA A 262 -31.87 -8.20 2.05
N LEU A 263 -31.25 -8.64 3.17
CA LEU A 263 -31.97 -9.39 4.22
C LEU A 263 -33.03 -8.53 4.90
N ALA A 264 -32.72 -7.29 5.25
CA ALA A 264 -33.66 -6.33 5.83
C ALA A 264 -34.83 -6.08 4.87
N ALA A 265 -34.58 -5.84 3.58
CA ALA A 265 -35.60 -5.64 2.57
C ALA A 265 -36.49 -6.88 2.37
N ALA A 266 -35.94 -8.10 2.51
CA ALA A 266 -36.73 -9.33 2.43
C ALA A 266 -37.71 -9.46 3.61
N ILE A 267 -37.31 -8.98 4.80
CA ILE A 267 -38.20 -8.94 5.99
C ILE A 267 -39.22 -7.84 5.84
N ASP A 268 -38.83 -6.66 5.40
CA ASP A 268 -39.74 -5.54 5.10
C ASP A 268 -40.79 -5.93 4.03
N ALA A 269 -40.44 -6.77 3.06
CA ALA A 269 -41.36 -7.26 2.05
C ALA A 269 -42.43 -8.24 2.63
N ARG A 270 -42.10 -8.92 3.74
CA ARG A 270 -43.03 -9.80 4.45
C ARG A 270 -43.98 -9.04 5.38
N ASP A 271 -43.54 -7.90 5.92
CA ASP A 271 -44.35 -6.99 6.73
C ASP A 271 -44.78 -5.80 5.86
N PRO A 272 -46.05 -5.77 5.38
CA PRO A 272 -46.53 -4.74 4.43
C PRO A 272 -46.42 -3.31 4.95
N TYR A 273 -46.13 -3.15 6.23
CA TYR A 273 -46.09 -1.86 6.93
C TYR A 273 -44.70 -1.27 7.05
N THR A 274 -43.66 -2.05 6.73
CA THR A 274 -42.26 -1.66 6.96
C THR A 274 -41.53 -1.22 5.71
N HIS A 275 -42.25 -1.03 4.57
CA HIS A 275 -41.56 -0.60 3.33
C HIS A 275 -40.71 0.66 3.54
N GLY A 276 -39.38 0.52 3.42
CA GLY A 276 -38.38 1.58 3.64
C GLY A 276 -38.26 2.02 5.12
N HIS A 277 -38.86 1.32 6.07
CA HIS A 277 -38.75 1.57 7.51
C HIS A 277 -37.32 1.40 7.97
N THR A 278 -36.72 0.25 7.69
CA THR A 278 -35.36 -0.10 8.09
C THR A 278 -34.34 0.93 7.60
N GLU A 279 -34.53 1.45 6.38
CA GLU A 279 -33.64 2.51 5.83
C GLU A 279 -33.82 3.84 6.59
N ARG A 280 -35.05 4.27 6.85
CA ARG A 280 -35.32 5.51 7.59
C ARG A 280 -34.80 5.44 9.01
N VAL A 281 -35.07 4.34 9.75
CA VAL A 281 -34.56 4.11 11.10
C VAL A 281 -33.03 4.16 11.11
N THR A 282 -32.34 3.48 10.15
CA THR A 282 -30.88 3.52 10.03
C THR A 282 -30.37 4.95 9.85
N ASN A 283 -31.01 5.74 8.97
CA ASN A 283 -30.62 7.13 8.74
C ASN A 283 -30.83 8.01 9.98
N TYR A 284 -31.93 7.81 10.73
CA TYR A 284 -32.16 8.52 12.00
C TYR A 284 -31.11 8.14 13.03
N CYS A 285 -30.77 6.86 13.17
CA CYS A 285 -29.73 6.37 14.06
C CYS A 285 -28.38 7.03 13.77
N LEU A 286 -27.98 7.08 12.49
CA LEU A 286 -26.72 7.69 12.07
C LEU A 286 -26.70 9.22 12.31
N SER A 287 -27.86 9.87 12.17
CA SER A 287 -28.01 11.30 12.46
C SER A 287 -27.90 11.60 13.96
N ILE A 288 -28.53 10.77 14.80
CA ILE A 288 -28.40 10.84 16.27
C ILE A 288 -26.96 10.61 16.70
N ALA A 289 -26.31 9.57 16.17
CA ALA A 289 -24.93 9.21 16.51
C ALA A 289 -23.93 10.33 16.21
N LYS A 290 -24.16 11.10 15.16
CA LYS A 290 -23.34 12.26 14.83
C LYS A 290 -23.35 13.34 15.93
N GLU A 291 -24.49 13.52 16.58
CA GLU A 291 -24.63 14.48 17.68
C GLU A 291 -24.10 13.94 19.01
N LEU A 292 -23.79 12.63 19.08
CA LEU A 292 -23.19 11.96 20.23
C LEU A 292 -21.65 11.85 20.12
N GLU A 293 -21.05 12.37 19.06
CA GLU A 293 -19.60 12.32 18.88
C GLU A 293 -18.88 12.99 20.08
N GLY A 294 -17.98 12.25 20.74
CA GLY A 294 -17.30 12.70 21.96
C GLY A 294 -18.00 12.35 23.30
N VAL A 295 -19.21 11.77 23.25
CA VAL A 295 -19.89 11.24 24.46
C VAL A 295 -19.22 9.92 24.89
N PRO A 296 -19.05 9.65 26.22
CA PRO A 296 -18.56 8.36 26.70
C PRO A 296 -19.37 7.19 26.09
N GLY A 297 -18.63 6.18 25.58
CA GLY A 297 -19.21 5.06 24.84
C GLY A 297 -19.15 5.21 23.32
N VAL A 298 -18.86 6.42 22.80
CA VAL A 298 -18.67 6.73 21.38
C VAL A 298 -17.19 7.06 21.07
N SER A 299 -16.27 6.57 21.88
CA SER A 299 -14.83 6.92 21.81
C SER A 299 -14.14 6.50 20.49
N ASN A 300 -14.61 5.43 19.86
CA ASN A 300 -14.18 5.03 18.51
C ASN A 300 -15.36 5.18 17.54
N TYR A 301 -15.63 6.40 17.15
CA TYR A 301 -16.80 6.77 16.34
C TYR A 301 -16.93 5.94 15.05
N ARG A 302 -15.84 5.58 14.40
CA ARG A 302 -15.88 4.79 13.16
C ARG A 302 -16.47 3.40 13.39
N ASN A 303 -15.94 2.65 14.34
CA ASN A 303 -16.43 1.31 14.67
C ASN A 303 -17.85 1.37 15.27
N PHE A 304 -18.10 2.35 16.14
CA PHE A 304 -19.43 2.59 16.70
C PHE A 304 -20.50 2.83 15.60
N ARG A 305 -20.17 3.70 14.64
CA ARG A 305 -21.07 4.02 13.52
C ARG A 305 -21.34 2.79 12.65
N GLU A 306 -20.34 1.95 12.40
CA GLU A 306 -20.48 0.73 11.62
C GLU A 306 -21.38 -0.29 12.34
N THR A 307 -21.13 -0.55 13.63
CA THR A 307 -21.97 -1.42 14.46
C THR A 307 -23.41 -0.91 14.54
N LEU A 308 -23.59 0.39 14.76
CA LEU A 308 -24.91 1.02 14.78
C LEU A 308 -25.65 0.85 13.46
N GLN A 309 -24.98 1.05 12.33
CA GLN A 309 -25.59 0.90 11.01
C GLN A 309 -26.09 -0.53 10.79
N ILE A 310 -25.27 -1.53 11.12
CA ILE A 310 -25.64 -2.94 10.96
C ILE A 310 -26.75 -3.32 11.93
N ALA A 311 -26.67 -2.89 13.20
CA ALA A 311 -27.70 -3.16 14.19
C ALA A 311 -29.04 -2.53 13.80
N ALA A 312 -29.04 -1.29 13.30
CA ALA A 312 -30.24 -0.63 12.82
C ALA A 312 -30.83 -1.28 11.57
N LEU A 313 -29.98 -1.80 10.65
CA LEU A 313 -30.48 -2.56 9.49
C LEU A 313 -31.09 -3.89 9.87
N LEU A 314 -30.59 -4.55 10.93
CA LEU A 314 -30.99 -5.91 11.29
C LEU A 314 -31.83 -5.99 12.56
N HIS A 315 -32.24 -4.86 13.17
CA HIS A 315 -32.97 -4.87 14.45
C HIS A 315 -34.22 -5.73 14.43
N ASP A 316 -34.93 -5.71 13.33
CA ASP A 316 -36.20 -6.41 13.12
C ASP A 316 -36.05 -7.77 12.41
N ILE A 317 -34.82 -8.29 12.20
CA ILE A 317 -34.58 -9.55 11.46
C ILE A 317 -35.36 -10.72 12.07
N GLY A 318 -35.61 -10.71 13.37
CA GLY A 318 -36.33 -11.76 14.05
C GLY A 318 -37.84 -11.83 13.73
N LYS A 319 -38.41 -10.82 13.06
CA LYS A 319 -39.77 -10.88 12.55
C LYS A 319 -40.00 -12.03 11.58
N ILE A 320 -38.92 -12.56 10.98
CA ILE A 320 -39.01 -13.76 10.13
C ILE A 320 -39.56 -14.98 10.88
N GLY A 321 -39.36 -15.06 12.19
CA GLY A 321 -39.88 -16.14 13.04
C GLY A 321 -41.26 -15.93 13.58
N ILE A 322 -41.89 -14.76 13.34
CA ILE A 322 -43.25 -14.47 13.83
C ILE A 322 -44.29 -15.02 12.84
N PRO A 323 -45.35 -15.72 13.32
CA PRO A 323 -46.40 -16.25 12.47
C PRO A 323 -47.17 -15.14 11.70
N ASP A 324 -47.52 -15.39 10.43
CA ASP A 324 -48.17 -14.40 9.55
C ASP A 324 -49.47 -13.88 10.08
N HIS A 325 -50.28 -14.72 10.75
CA HIS A 325 -51.58 -14.33 11.33
C HIS A 325 -51.43 -13.34 12.46
N VAL A 326 -50.27 -13.27 13.13
CA VAL A 326 -49.94 -12.29 14.16
C VAL A 326 -49.28 -11.05 13.54
N LEU A 327 -48.27 -11.27 12.68
CA LEU A 327 -47.49 -10.18 12.07
C LEU A 327 -48.39 -9.29 11.19
N ASN A 328 -49.29 -9.92 10.38
CA ASN A 328 -50.11 -9.23 9.40
C ASN A 328 -51.57 -8.98 9.91
N LYS A 329 -51.82 -9.07 11.23
CA LYS A 329 -53.14 -8.90 11.79
C LYS A 329 -53.69 -7.51 11.55
N HIS A 330 -54.92 -7.43 10.96
CA HIS A 330 -55.65 -6.20 10.86
C HIS A 330 -56.43 -5.94 12.16
N GLY A 331 -55.90 -5.04 13.00
CA GLY A 331 -56.57 -4.65 14.26
C GLY A 331 -55.63 -4.71 15.47
N LYS A 332 -56.23 -4.62 16.68
CA LYS A 332 -55.45 -4.70 17.92
C LYS A 332 -55.01 -6.14 18.19
N LEU A 333 -53.78 -6.30 18.61
CA LEU A 333 -53.29 -7.58 19.08
C LEU A 333 -53.92 -7.97 20.42
N THR A 334 -54.18 -9.26 20.63
CA THR A 334 -54.47 -9.77 21.97
C THR A 334 -53.20 -9.76 22.84
N PRO A 335 -53.28 -9.89 24.16
CA PRO A 335 -52.13 -10.00 25.02
C PRO A 335 -51.20 -11.15 24.58
N GLU A 336 -51.74 -12.31 24.21
CA GLU A 336 -50.99 -13.49 23.78
C GLU A 336 -50.28 -13.24 22.45
N GLU A 337 -50.91 -12.60 21.49
CA GLU A 337 -50.31 -12.21 20.22
C GLU A 337 -49.20 -11.15 20.38
N PHE A 338 -49.39 -10.25 21.36
CA PHE A 338 -48.35 -9.28 21.69
C PHE A 338 -47.12 -9.94 22.29
N GLU A 339 -47.29 -10.96 23.19
CA GLU A 339 -46.20 -11.76 23.70
C GLU A 339 -45.50 -12.52 22.59
N GLU A 340 -46.19 -12.96 21.53
CA GLU A 340 -45.58 -13.59 20.37
C GLU A 340 -44.69 -12.61 19.56
N ILE A 341 -45.19 -11.38 19.34
CA ILE A 341 -44.41 -10.36 18.66
C ILE A 341 -43.14 -9.99 19.44
N LYS A 342 -43.20 -9.91 20.75
CA LYS A 342 -42.02 -9.61 21.60
C LYS A 342 -40.84 -10.57 21.37
N LYS A 343 -41.11 -11.80 20.93
CA LYS A 343 -40.10 -12.82 20.66
C LYS A 343 -39.17 -12.41 19.52
N HIS A 344 -39.52 -11.47 18.63
CA HIS A 344 -38.66 -11.09 17.49
C HIS A 344 -37.29 -10.60 17.95
N ALA A 345 -37.17 -9.92 19.07
CA ALA A 345 -35.91 -9.44 19.61
C ALA A 345 -34.95 -10.62 19.97
N ILE A 346 -35.51 -11.66 20.63
CA ILE A 346 -34.79 -12.88 20.98
C ILE A 346 -34.44 -13.70 19.73
N ILE A 347 -35.41 -13.87 18.83
CA ILE A 347 -35.22 -14.61 17.57
C ILE A 347 -34.18 -13.93 16.72
N GLY A 348 -34.19 -12.60 16.60
CA GLY A 348 -33.19 -11.83 15.87
C GLY A 348 -31.79 -12.03 16.43
N ALA A 349 -31.63 -11.92 17.74
CA ALA A 349 -30.37 -12.22 18.40
C ALA A 349 -29.89 -13.66 18.12
N THR A 350 -30.80 -14.65 18.15
CA THR A 350 -30.48 -16.06 17.87
C THR A 350 -30.04 -16.28 16.43
N ILE A 351 -30.66 -15.62 15.46
CA ILE A 351 -30.30 -15.70 14.04
C ILE A 351 -28.89 -15.14 13.80
N LEU A 352 -28.55 -14.04 14.46
CA LEU A 352 -27.26 -13.37 14.25
C LEU A 352 -26.10 -13.97 15.05
N ASN A 353 -26.38 -14.65 16.16
CA ASN A 353 -25.36 -15.18 17.09
C ASN A 353 -24.32 -16.14 16.47
N PRO A 354 -24.63 -16.97 15.46
CA PRO A 354 -23.63 -17.81 14.79
C PRO A 354 -22.56 -17.03 14.01
N ILE A 355 -22.81 -15.75 13.68
CA ILE A 355 -21.92 -14.89 12.89
C ILE A 355 -21.00 -14.16 13.87
N LYS A 356 -19.77 -14.63 14.00
CA LYS A 356 -18.81 -14.09 14.99
C LYS A 356 -18.52 -12.59 14.83
N GLU A 357 -18.50 -12.12 13.59
CA GLU A 357 -18.27 -10.74 13.21
C GLU A 357 -19.41 -9.79 13.67
N LEU A 358 -20.57 -10.35 14.00
CA LEU A 358 -21.74 -9.62 14.50
C LEU A 358 -21.92 -9.69 16.03
N GLY A 359 -20.95 -10.20 16.77
CA GLY A 359 -21.07 -10.37 18.22
C GLY A 359 -21.50 -9.10 18.97
N ASP A 360 -20.98 -7.93 18.56
CA ASP A 360 -21.39 -6.65 19.12
C ASP A 360 -22.83 -6.22 18.69
N VAL A 361 -23.28 -6.66 17.51
CA VAL A 361 -24.62 -6.35 16.98
C VAL A 361 -25.70 -7.18 17.67
N VAL A 362 -25.41 -8.42 18.03
CA VAL A 362 -26.37 -9.35 18.64
C VAL A 362 -27.03 -8.78 19.89
N LYS A 363 -26.25 -8.19 20.80
CA LYS A 363 -26.77 -7.58 22.04
C LYS A 363 -27.63 -6.36 21.76
N GLU A 364 -27.30 -5.58 20.73
CA GLU A 364 -28.04 -4.39 20.34
C GLU A 364 -29.42 -4.77 19.75
N VAL A 365 -29.45 -5.79 18.87
CA VAL A 365 -30.69 -6.33 18.30
C VAL A 365 -31.56 -6.97 19.37
N ARG A 366 -30.96 -7.66 20.37
CA ARG A 366 -31.73 -8.26 21.46
C ARG A 366 -32.46 -7.21 22.30
N HIS A 367 -31.84 -6.03 22.54
CA HIS A 367 -32.34 -5.07 23.54
C HIS A 367 -32.94 -3.78 22.94
N HIS A 368 -33.16 -3.71 21.62
CA HIS A 368 -33.69 -2.51 20.99
C HIS A 368 -35.13 -2.15 21.40
N GLN A 369 -35.85 -3.07 22.08
CA GLN A 369 -37.18 -2.87 22.62
C GLN A 369 -37.21 -2.68 24.15
N GLU A 370 -36.05 -2.51 24.76
CA GLU A 370 -35.97 -2.14 26.19
C GLU A 370 -36.36 -0.70 26.40
N SER A 371 -37.03 -0.43 27.53
CA SER A 371 -37.40 0.91 27.99
C SER A 371 -36.41 1.40 29.06
N PHE A 372 -36.07 2.67 29.03
CA PHE A 372 -35.07 3.25 29.92
C PHE A 372 -35.39 3.08 31.41
N ASP A 373 -36.72 3.01 31.75
CA ASP A 373 -37.23 2.77 33.12
C ASP A 373 -37.25 1.28 33.52
N GLY A 374 -36.94 0.36 32.61
CA GLY A 374 -36.95 -1.10 32.81
C GLY A 374 -38.29 -1.77 32.53
N SER A 375 -39.29 -1.05 31.97
CA SER A 375 -40.58 -1.62 31.62
C SER A 375 -40.59 -2.30 30.22
N GLY A 376 -39.45 -2.32 29.53
CA GLY A 376 -39.29 -2.91 28.19
C GLY A 376 -39.10 -4.44 28.20
N TYR A 377 -38.68 -4.98 27.07
CA TYR A 377 -38.41 -6.40 26.87
C TYR A 377 -37.21 -6.63 25.97
N PRO A 378 -36.56 -7.81 25.97
CA PRO A 378 -37.00 -9.07 26.60
C PRO A 378 -36.50 -9.25 28.07
N ASP A 379 -35.45 -8.56 28.48
CA ASP A 379 -34.77 -8.82 29.74
C ASP A 379 -35.10 -7.81 30.86
N GLY A 380 -35.85 -6.73 30.54
CA GLY A 380 -36.23 -5.67 31.50
C GLY A 380 -35.02 -4.85 31.98
N LEU A 381 -34.04 -4.63 31.12
CA LEU A 381 -32.87 -3.83 31.45
C LEU A 381 -33.23 -2.37 31.69
N LYS A 382 -32.48 -1.70 32.58
CA LYS A 382 -32.78 -0.32 33.00
C LYS A 382 -31.58 0.62 32.82
N GLY A 383 -31.87 1.82 32.35
CA GLY A 383 -30.92 2.90 32.28
C GLY A 383 -29.72 2.56 31.39
N ASN A 384 -28.51 2.67 31.95
CA ASN A 384 -27.26 2.41 31.24
C ASN A 384 -26.91 0.91 31.07
N ASP A 385 -27.67 0.00 31.69
CA ASP A 385 -27.52 -1.44 31.46
C ASP A 385 -28.04 -1.81 30.05
N ILE A 386 -28.93 -0.99 29.46
CA ILE A 386 -29.35 -1.11 28.08
C ILE A 386 -28.16 -0.66 27.19
N PRO A 387 -27.72 -1.48 26.23
CA PRO A 387 -26.65 -1.11 25.29
C PRO A 387 -26.95 0.22 24.58
N LEU A 388 -25.93 1.07 24.40
CA LEU A 388 -26.09 2.43 23.87
C LEU A 388 -26.76 2.46 22.48
N ILE A 389 -26.34 1.56 21.60
CA ILE A 389 -26.88 1.45 20.24
C ILE A 389 -28.35 1.03 20.30
N ALA A 390 -28.73 0.11 21.18
CA ALA A 390 -30.11 -0.30 21.37
C ALA A 390 -30.98 0.88 21.80
N ARG A 391 -30.51 1.75 22.73
CA ARG A 391 -31.19 2.98 23.13
C ARG A 391 -31.37 3.97 21.97
N ILE A 392 -30.40 4.07 21.06
CA ILE A 392 -30.49 4.91 19.84
C ILE A 392 -31.56 4.35 18.89
N ILE A 393 -31.55 3.03 18.65
CA ILE A 393 -32.51 2.37 17.78
C ILE A 393 -33.93 2.55 18.32
N ALA A 394 -34.14 2.40 19.64
CA ALA A 394 -35.44 2.57 20.27
C ALA A 394 -36.09 3.95 19.99
N VAL A 395 -35.30 5.04 20.07
CA VAL A 395 -35.78 6.39 19.74
C VAL A 395 -36.12 6.53 18.25
N ALA A 396 -35.20 6.05 17.39
CA ALA A 396 -35.34 6.14 15.94
C ALA A 396 -36.55 5.32 15.43
N ASP A 397 -36.72 4.08 15.91
CA ASP A 397 -37.83 3.20 15.56
C ASP A 397 -39.16 3.80 16.02
N ALA A 398 -39.26 4.26 17.27
CA ALA A 398 -40.46 4.91 17.78
C ALA A 398 -40.85 6.16 16.98
N PHE A 399 -39.86 6.98 16.57
CA PHE A 399 -40.14 8.14 15.73
C PHE A 399 -40.64 7.74 14.36
N ASP A 400 -40.06 6.75 13.70
CA ASP A 400 -40.53 6.24 12.42
C ASP A 400 -41.93 5.66 12.54
N ALA A 401 -42.20 4.87 13.59
CA ALA A 401 -43.49 4.30 13.86
C ALA A 401 -44.60 5.35 14.07
N MET A 402 -44.27 6.53 14.59
CA MET A 402 -45.22 7.64 14.79
C MET A 402 -45.44 8.44 13.50
N THR A 403 -44.43 8.63 12.70
CA THR A 403 -44.45 9.53 11.52
C THR A 403 -44.80 8.82 10.22
N THR A 404 -44.86 7.47 10.22
CA THR A 404 -45.29 6.65 9.08
C THR A 404 -46.71 6.20 9.21
N SER A 405 -47.49 6.16 8.09
CA SER A 405 -48.87 5.67 8.06
C SER A 405 -48.89 4.16 8.23
N ARG A 406 -49.73 3.66 9.16
CA ARG A 406 -50.03 2.23 9.34
C ARG A 406 -51.50 1.96 9.05
N PRO A 407 -51.95 0.77 8.68
CA PRO A 407 -53.36 0.51 8.29
C PRO A 407 -54.40 0.93 9.30
N TYR A 408 -54.05 0.88 10.57
CA TYR A 408 -54.98 1.21 11.66
C TYR A 408 -54.70 2.58 12.26
N ARG A 409 -53.69 3.34 11.73
CA ARG A 409 -53.32 4.63 12.31
C ARG A 409 -52.73 5.55 11.23
N LYS A 410 -53.42 6.68 11.02
CA LYS A 410 -52.81 7.77 10.22
C LYS A 410 -51.51 8.26 10.87
N ARG A 411 -50.53 8.65 10.03
CA ARG A 411 -49.29 9.29 10.49
C ARG A 411 -49.61 10.48 11.41
N ARG A 412 -48.87 10.61 12.48
CA ARG A 412 -48.89 11.83 13.30
C ARG A 412 -48.11 12.93 12.57
N PRO A 413 -48.45 14.20 12.75
CA PRO A 413 -47.57 15.30 12.40
C PRO A 413 -46.19 15.09 13.05
N THR A 414 -45.12 15.50 12.38
CA THR A 414 -43.75 15.32 12.86
C THR A 414 -43.53 16.00 14.20
N GLU A 415 -44.14 17.19 14.37
CA GLU A 415 -44.05 17.98 15.59
C GLU A 415 -44.68 17.24 16.79
N ASP A 416 -45.81 16.55 16.58
CA ASP A 416 -46.46 15.74 17.61
C ASP A 416 -45.63 14.55 18.03
N ALA A 417 -44.93 13.90 17.05
CA ALA A 417 -44.00 12.82 17.34
C ALA A 417 -42.78 13.30 18.14
N VAL A 418 -42.25 14.48 17.82
CA VAL A 418 -41.17 15.13 18.58
C VAL A 418 -41.59 15.44 20.02
N GLN A 419 -42.83 15.95 20.22
CA GLN A 419 -43.36 16.19 21.58
C GLN A 419 -43.53 14.91 22.36
N GLU A 420 -43.97 13.82 21.71
CA GLU A 420 -44.12 12.52 22.35
C GLU A 420 -42.73 11.95 22.79
N LEU A 421 -41.68 12.07 21.97
CA LEU A 421 -40.32 11.69 22.37
C LEU A 421 -39.89 12.48 23.61
N LYS A 422 -40.11 13.81 23.62
CA LYS A 422 -39.83 14.65 24.81
C LYS A 422 -40.59 14.20 26.04
N ARG A 423 -41.89 13.87 25.91
CA ARG A 423 -42.75 13.42 27.01
C ARG A 423 -42.28 12.10 27.61
N CYS A 424 -41.80 11.17 26.78
CA CYS A 424 -41.35 9.85 27.18
C CYS A 424 -39.83 9.80 27.55
N SER A 425 -39.15 10.94 27.55
CA SER A 425 -37.75 11.06 27.97
C SER A 425 -37.60 10.73 29.47
N GLY A 426 -36.65 9.87 29.82
CA GLY A 426 -36.43 9.37 31.17
C GLY A 426 -37.36 8.20 31.59
N THR A 427 -38.35 7.85 30.79
CA THR A 427 -39.21 6.66 30.99
C THR A 427 -38.95 5.63 29.87
N GLN A 428 -39.56 5.76 28.73
CA GLN A 428 -39.29 4.86 27.60
C GLN A 428 -37.94 5.11 26.97
N PHE A 429 -37.49 6.36 26.84
CA PHE A 429 -36.28 6.74 26.09
C PHE A 429 -35.21 7.36 27.01
N ASP A 430 -33.92 7.13 26.64
CA ASP A 430 -32.79 7.75 27.28
C ASP A 430 -32.79 9.27 27.02
N PRO A 431 -32.75 10.12 28.05
CA PRO A 431 -32.74 11.57 27.90
C PRO A 431 -31.59 12.12 27.05
N ILE A 432 -30.39 11.47 27.10
CA ILE A 432 -29.26 11.88 26.31
C ILE A 432 -29.53 11.64 24.82
N ILE A 433 -30.09 10.49 24.51
CA ILE A 433 -30.45 10.11 23.12
C ILE A 433 -31.57 10.99 22.57
N VAL A 434 -32.59 11.27 23.37
CA VAL A 434 -33.67 12.21 22.98
C VAL A 434 -33.10 13.59 22.71
N SER A 435 -32.17 14.09 23.55
CA SER A 435 -31.50 15.38 23.33
C SER A 435 -30.69 15.41 22.02
N ALA A 436 -29.97 14.34 21.74
CA ALA A 436 -29.20 14.21 20.49
C ALA A 436 -30.11 14.13 19.27
N PHE A 437 -31.24 13.39 19.36
CA PHE A 437 -32.24 13.37 18.32
C PHE A 437 -32.81 14.78 18.03
N LEU A 438 -33.15 15.54 19.08
CA LEU A 438 -33.66 16.89 18.93
C LEU A 438 -32.70 17.84 18.26
N LEU A 439 -31.40 17.76 18.62
CA LEU A 439 -30.35 18.52 17.95
C LEU A 439 -30.22 18.15 16.46
N ALA A 440 -30.28 16.86 16.14
CA ALA A 440 -30.27 16.38 14.75
C ALA A 440 -31.52 16.87 13.98
N TYR A 441 -32.69 16.86 14.62
CA TYR A 441 -33.93 17.36 14.05
C TYR A 441 -33.87 18.87 13.77
N GLU A 442 -33.46 19.69 14.74
CA GLU A 442 -33.29 21.15 14.60
C GLU A 442 -32.30 21.53 13.49
N LYS A 443 -31.25 20.73 13.28
CA LYS A 443 -30.28 20.89 12.19
C LYS A 443 -30.82 20.41 10.82
N GLY A 444 -32.03 19.87 10.75
CA GLY A 444 -32.63 19.32 9.51
C GLY A 444 -31.99 18.02 9.02
N ASN A 445 -31.27 17.29 9.89
CA ASN A 445 -30.63 16.03 9.55
C ASN A 445 -31.57 14.82 9.66
N ILE A 446 -32.77 15.00 10.24
CA ILE A 446 -33.84 13.98 10.31
C ILE A 446 -34.77 14.14 9.11
N ILE A 447 -34.59 13.30 8.09
CA ILE A 447 -35.31 13.38 6.80
C ILE A 447 -36.44 12.31 6.80
N THR A 448 -37.70 12.72 6.86
CA THR A 448 -38.85 11.83 6.91
C THR A 448 -39.34 11.32 5.53
N ASN A 449 -38.81 11.88 4.42
CA ASN A 449 -39.23 11.55 3.03
C ASN A 449 -38.03 10.97 2.23
N VAL A 450 -37.45 9.86 2.64
CA VAL A 450 -36.39 9.17 1.85
C VAL A 450 -37.11 8.34 0.77
N LYS A 451 -36.85 8.65 -0.52
CA LYS A 451 -37.47 7.95 -1.67
C LYS A 451 -36.62 6.78 -2.21
N SER A 452 -35.38 6.60 -1.77
CA SER A 452 -34.47 5.52 -2.21
C SER A 452 -33.22 5.49 -1.33
N TYR A 453 -32.51 4.37 -1.34
CA TYR A 453 -31.22 4.22 -0.66
C TYR A 453 -30.27 5.38 -0.97
N PRO A 454 -29.61 5.98 0.04
CA PRO A 454 -28.69 7.09 -0.19
C PRO A 454 -27.58 6.68 -1.15
N GLU A 455 -27.17 7.59 -2.06
CA GLU A 455 -26.07 7.39 -3.03
C GLU A 455 -24.69 7.07 -2.38
N ASN A 456 -24.58 7.23 -1.07
CA ASN A 456 -23.37 6.95 -0.28
C ASN A 456 -23.04 5.46 -0.13
N TYR A 457 -23.82 4.57 -0.72
CA TYR A 457 -23.56 3.13 -0.79
C TYR A 457 -22.94 2.69 -2.14
N LYS A 458 -22.59 3.66 -2.99
CA LYS A 458 -21.85 3.40 -4.24
C LYS A 458 -20.36 3.34 -4.04
#